data_b03fef0b5c7a1d49319e2aa96520fc8f
#
_entry.id   b03fef0b5c7a1d49319e2aa96520fc8f
#
_cell.length_a   1.000
_cell.length_b   1.000
_cell.length_c   1.000
_cell.angle_alpha   90.00
_cell.angle_beta   90.00
_cell.angle_gamma   90.00
#
_symmetry.space_group_name_H-M   'P 1'
#
loop_
_entity.id
_entity.type
_entity.pdbx_description
1 polymer ?
#
loop_
_entity_poly.entity_id
_entity_poly.type
_entity_poly.pdbx_seq_one_letter_code
_entity_poly.pdbx_strand_id
1 'polypeptide(L)'
;LHLTDDQAKQQGARCMDCGIPFCMTGCPVNNIIPDFNDLVYTQDWKSAIDVLHSTNNFPEFTGRICPAPCEAACTLNINDDAVGIKSIEHAIIDKAWENNWVTPQVSTNKTGKNIAIVGSGPAGLAAAQQLARVGHNVTVLEKSDRIGGLLRYGIPDFKMEKVHIDKLKVVYSSEIQDASSLKMTDGTNY
;
A
#
# COMPACT_ATOMS: atom_id res chain seq x y z
N LEU A 1 9.42 -13.07 -2.05
CA LEU A 1 10.47 -13.48 -1.11
C LEU A 1 10.06 -12.93 0.26
N HIS A 2 9.79 -13.79 1.25
CA HIS A 2 9.54 -13.34 2.62
C HIS A 2 10.90 -13.22 3.33
N LEU A 3 11.23 -12.05 3.83
CA LEU A 3 12.40 -11.85 4.68
C LEU A 3 12.04 -12.19 6.13
N THR A 4 12.96 -12.86 6.84
CA THR A 4 12.90 -12.90 8.32
C THR A 4 13.22 -11.52 8.88
N ASP A 5 12.90 -11.28 10.16
CA ASP A 5 13.21 -10.00 10.83
C ASP A 5 14.72 -9.69 10.75
N ASP A 6 15.59 -10.68 10.95
CA ASP A 6 17.03 -10.51 10.84
C ASP A 6 17.48 -10.18 9.41
N GLN A 7 16.88 -10.82 8.40
CA GLN A 7 17.19 -10.53 7.01
C GLN A 7 16.71 -9.12 6.62
N ALA A 8 15.54 -8.72 7.09
CA ALA A 8 15.00 -7.37 6.86
C ALA A 8 15.90 -6.33 7.55
N LYS A 9 16.32 -6.58 8.79
CA LYS A 9 17.30 -5.76 9.52
C LYS A 9 18.61 -5.63 8.75
N GLN A 10 19.15 -6.73 8.24
CA GLN A 10 20.38 -6.71 7.44
C GLN A 10 20.23 -5.90 6.16
N GLN A 11 19.07 -5.99 5.48
CA GLN A 11 18.80 -5.17 4.30
C GLN A 11 18.65 -3.68 4.67
N GLY A 12 17.96 -3.35 5.76
CA GLY A 12 17.88 -1.99 6.28
C GLY A 12 19.25 -1.38 6.59
N ALA A 13 20.15 -2.17 7.20
CA ALA A 13 21.51 -1.76 7.51
C ALA A 13 22.37 -1.40 6.28
N ARG A 14 22.01 -1.88 5.09
CA ARG A 14 22.72 -1.56 3.84
C ARG A 14 22.34 -0.19 3.28
N CYS A 15 21.27 0.44 3.80
CA CYS A 15 20.87 1.77 3.41
C CYS A 15 21.92 2.80 3.84
N MET A 16 22.40 3.59 2.89
CA MET A 16 23.44 4.60 3.15
C MET A 16 22.89 5.94 3.62
N ASP A 17 21.57 6.05 3.80
CA ASP A 17 20.89 7.31 4.17
C ASP A 17 21.36 8.51 3.31
N CYS A 18 21.23 8.38 1.99
CA CYS A 18 21.75 9.36 1.04
C CYS A 18 21.08 10.72 1.24
N GLY A 19 21.85 11.80 1.36
CA GLY A 19 21.32 13.17 1.46
C GLY A 19 20.47 13.60 0.26
N ILE A 20 20.69 12.97 -0.91
CA ILE A 20 19.79 13.03 -2.07
C ILE A 20 19.34 11.60 -2.37
N PRO A 21 18.18 11.18 -1.83
CA PRO A 21 17.73 9.80 -1.96
C PRO A 21 17.10 9.54 -3.34
N PHE A 22 17.90 9.14 -4.33
CA PHE A 22 17.43 8.82 -5.68
C PHE A 22 16.37 7.71 -5.68
N CYS A 23 16.39 6.80 -4.70
CA CYS A 23 15.37 5.79 -4.53
C CYS A 23 13.96 6.39 -4.30
N MET A 24 13.85 7.50 -3.57
CA MET A 24 12.59 8.23 -3.39
C MET A 24 12.11 8.83 -4.71
N THR A 25 13.01 9.49 -5.44
CA THR A 25 12.69 10.07 -6.77
C THR A 25 12.30 8.96 -7.77
N GLY A 26 12.91 7.79 -7.66
CA GLY A 26 12.61 6.63 -8.50
C GLY A 26 11.29 5.94 -8.12
N CYS A 27 10.70 6.25 -6.97
CA CYS A 27 9.43 5.68 -6.53
C CYS A 27 8.26 6.56 -7.01
N PRO A 28 7.30 6.03 -7.81
CA PRO A 28 6.16 6.82 -8.29
C PRO A 28 5.25 7.39 -7.21
N VAL A 29 5.24 6.79 -6.02
CA VAL A 29 4.48 7.29 -4.85
C VAL A 29 5.36 8.06 -3.86
N ASN A 30 6.64 8.26 -4.17
CA ASN A 30 7.61 8.98 -3.35
C ASN A 30 7.70 8.45 -1.92
N ASN A 31 7.77 7.12 -1.74
CA ASN A 31 7.95 6.51 -0.43
C ASN A 31 9.20 7.07 0.27
N ILE A 32 9.08 7.34 1.56
CA ILE A 32 10.18 7.84 2.40
C ILE A 32 11.08 6.66 2.77
N ILE A 33 11.87 6.24 1.78
CA ILE A 33 12.59 4.95 1.79
C ILE A 33 13.72 4.90 2.82
N PRO A 34 14.62 5.90 2.94
CA PRO A 34 15.68 5.86 3.94
C PRO A 34 15.12 5.71 5.36
N ASP A 35 14.06 6.46 5.70
CA ASP A 35 13.47 6.48 7.02
C ASP A 35 12.89 5.10 7.40
N PHE A 36 12.08 4.47 6.54
CA PHE A 36 11.56 3.16 6.90
C PHE A 36 12.65 2.07 6.89
N ASN A 37 13.72 2.20 6.09
CA ASN A 37 14.87 1.29 6.15
C ASN A 37 15.59 1.39 7.50
N ASP A 38 15.80 2.60 8.03
CA ASP A 38 16.41 2.82 9.33
C ASP A 38 15.53 2.28 10.46
N LEU A 39 14.23 2.53 10.40
CA LEU A 39 13.28 2.01 11.38
C LEU A 39 13.24 0.47 11.39
N VAL A 40 13.35 -0.18 10.24
CA VAL A 40 13.47 -1.64 10.18
C VAL A 40 14.83 -2.11 10.71
N TYR A 41 15.91 -1.39 10.42
CA TYR A 41 17.22 -1.67 10.99
C TYR A 41 17.20 -1.59 12.52
N THR A 42 16.56 -0.59 13.09
CA THR A 42 16.41 -0.41 14.53
C THR A 42 15.29 -1.26 15.16
N GLN A 43 14.57 -2.04 14.34
CA GLN A 43 13.46 -2.92 14.74
C GLN A 43 12.22 -2.18 15.26
N ASP A 44 12.08 -0.89 14.96
CA ASP A 44 10.85 -0.12 15.23
C ASP A 44 9.83 -0.30 14.09
N TRP A 45 9.24 -1.49 14.02
CA TRP A 45 8.29 -1.88 12.99
C TRP A 45 7.00 -1.05 12.99
N LYS A 46 6.60 -0.57 14.19
CA LYS A 46 5.37 0.24 14.28
C LYS A 46 5.56 1.60 13.64
N SER A 47 6.67 2.27 13.91
CA SER A 47 7.00 3.52 13.24
C SER A 47 7.28 3.31 11.75
N ALA A 48 7.87 2.18 11.37
CA ALA A 48 8.12 1.85 9.96
C ALA A 48 6.82 1.78 9.13
N ILE A 49 5.76 1.14 9.65
CA ILE A 49 4.47 1.10 8.94
C ILE A 49 3.79 2.47 8.91
N ASP A 50 3.92 3.28 9.95
CA ASP A 50 3.35 4.63 9.99
C ASP A 50 4.01 5.53 8.92
N VAL A 51 5.34 5.46 8.79
CA VAL A 51 6.08 6.16 7.71
C VAL A 51 5.66 5.64 6.33
N LEU A 52 5.60 4.32 6.15
CA LEU A 52 5.24 3.71 4.87
C LEU A 52 3.81 4.08 4.45
N HIS A 53 2.84 4.03 5.35
CA HIS A 53 1.45 4.42 5.09
C HIS A 53 1.27 5.92 4.84
N SER A 54 2.23 6.78 5.21
CA SER A 54 2.13 8.21 4.95
C SER A 54 2.17 8.54 3.45
N THR A 55 2.78 7.67 2.63
CA THR A 55 2.93 7.85 1.18
C THR A 55 2.29 6.74 0.36
N ASN A 56 2.14 5.53 0.90
CA ASN A 56 1.65 4.36 0.20
C ASN A 56 0.40 3.79 0.87
N ASN A 57 -0.72 3.80 0.15
CA ASN A 57 -1.99 3.27 0.65
C ASN A 57 -1.98 1.74 0.78
N PHE A 58 -1.23 1.03 -0.08
CA PHE A 58 -1.31 -0.43 -0.23
C PHE A 58 0.06 -1.10 -0.34
N PRO A 59 0.88 -1.07 0.71
CA PRO A 59 2.17 -1.76 0.71
C PRO A 59 2.03 -3.27 0.48
N GLU A 60 0.89 -3.87 0.83
CA GLU A 60 0.59 -5.27 0.55
C GLU A 60 0.55 -5.61 -0.93
N PHE A 61 0.19 -4.66 -1.79
CA PHE A 61 0.23 -4.84 -3.24
C PHE A 61 1.62 -4.50 -3.79
N THR A 62 2.12 -3.31 -3.48
CA THR A 62 3.38 -2.83 -4.03
C THR A 62 4.55 -3.66 -3.56
N GLY A 63 4.61 -4.06 -2.31
CA GLY A 63 5.64 -4.95 -1.79
C GLY A 63 5.70 -6.33 -2.48
N ARG A 64 4.59 -6.75 -3.14
CA ARG A 64 4.52 -8.04 -3.85
C ARG A 64 4.72 -7.92 -5.35
N ILE A 65 4.09 -6.94 -6.00
CA ILE A 65 4.00 -6.89 -7.47
C ILE A 65 4.71 -5.70 -8.13
N CYS A 66 5.14 -4.71 -7.35
CA CYS A 66 5.86 -3.56 -7.90
C CYS A 66 7.17 -4.01 -8.58
N PRO A 67 7.52 -3.45 -9.77
CA PRO A 67 8.80 -3.72 -10.42
C PRO A 67 9.99 -3.09 -9.69
N ALA A 68 9.76 -2.36 -8.62
CA ALA A 68 10.76 -1.74 -7.75
C ALA A 68 11.74 -0.79 -8.48
N PRO A 69 11.25 0.24 -9.17
CA PRO A 69 12.15 1.22 -9.81
C PRO A 69 13.01 1.98 -8.78
N CYS A 70 12.61 2.00 -7.52
CA CYS A 70 13.40 2.52 -6.42
C CYS A 70 14.71 1.74 -6.20
N GLU A 71 14.70 0.41 -6.39
CA GLU A 71 15.92 -0.43 -6.29
C GLU A 71 16.86 -0.12 -7.46
N ALA A 72 16.33 0.04 -8.68
CA ALA A 72 17.12 0.45 -9.82
C ALA A 72 17.77 1.84 -9.64
N ALA A 73 17.09 2.75 -8.91
CA ALA A 73 17.57 4.09 -8.60
C ALA A 73 18.44 4.15 -7.32
N CYS A 74 18.59 3.04 -6.61
CA CYS A 74 19.41 3.01 -5.39
C CYS A 74 20.88 3.31 -5.69
N THR A 75 21.47 4.29 -5.01
CA THR A 75 22.86 4.69 -5.22
C THR A 75 23.84 3.54 -4.93
N LEU A 76 23.52 2.67 -3.99
CA LEU A 76 24.31 1.48 -3.71
C LEU A 76 24.46 0.55 -4.93
N ASN A 77 23.46 0.57 -5.83
CA ASN A 77 23.46 -0.24 -7.05
C ASN A 77 24.55 0.14 -8.07
N ILE A 78 25.36 1.18 -7.80
CA ILE A 78 26.52 1.55 -8.62
C ILE A 78 27.67 0.58 -8.38
N ASN A 79 27.88 0.12 -7.13
CA ASN A 79 29.06 -0.64 -6.72
C ASN A 79 28.71 -2.02 -6.16
N ASP A 80 27.47 -2.25 -5.78
CA ASP A 80 26.99 -3.48 -5.14
C ASP A 80 25.50 -3.70 -5.51
N ASP A 81 24.91 -4.81 -5.08
CA ASP A 81 23.45 -5.00 -5.22
C ASP A 81 22.67 -3.93 -4.45
N ALA A 82 21.60 -3.44 -5.04
CA ALA A 82 20.70 -2.48 -4.41
C ALA A 82 20.17 -3.01 -3.05
N VAL A 83 19.79 -2.10 -2.18
CA VAL A 83 18.97 -2.46 -1.01
C VAL A 83 17.67 -3.11 -1.50
N GLY A 84 17.27 -4.23 -0.88
CA GLY A 84 16.01 -4.93 -1.19
C GLY A 84 14.79 -4.15 -0.67
N ILE A 85 14.56 -2.95 -1.19
CA ILE A 85 13.58 -1.97 -0.73
C ILE A 85 12.17 -2.56 -0.76
N LYS A 86 11.80 -3.17 -1.89
CA LYS A 86 10.49 -3.82 -2.03
C LYS A 86 10.30 -4.97 -1.03
N SER A 87 11.35 -5.72 -0.75
CA SER A 87 11.30 -6.83 0.22
C SER A 87 11.16 -6.32 1.65
N ILE A 88 11.78 -5.17 1.98
CA ILE A 88 11.59 -4.49 3.26
C ILE A 88 10.14 -3.98 3.38
N GLU A 89 9.63 -3.30 2.36
CA GLU A 89 8.24 -2.83 2.31
C GLU A 89 7.24 -3.99 2.54
N HIS A 90 7.50 -5.13 1.89
CA HIS A 90 6.72 -6.35 2.07
C HIS A 90 6.77 -6.86 3.53
N ALA A 91 7.95 -6.90 4.14
CA ALA A 91 8.12 -7.33 5.52
C ALA A 91 7.40 -6.40 6.51
N ILE A 92 7.46 -5.08 6.29
CA ILE A 92 6.78 -4.08 7.13
C ILE A 92 5.27 -4.32 7.13
N ILE A 93 4.66 -4.46 5.96
CA ILE A 93 3.20 -4.59 5.88
C ILE A 93 2.71 -5.94 6.40
N ASP A 94 3.43 -7.02 6.15
CA ASP A 94 3.05 -8.34 6.67
C ASP A 94 3.09 -8.33 8.20
N LYS A 95 4.14 -7.77 8.80
CA LYS A 95 4.25 -7.60 10.24
C LYS A 95 3.15 -6.69 10.81
N ALA A 96 2.76 -5.65 10.08
CA ALA A 96 1.66 -4.79 10.51
C ALA A 96 0.32 -5.51 10.52
N TRP A 97 0.05 -6.39 9.55
CA TRP A 97 -1.15 -7.23 9.55
C TRP A 97 -1.13 -8.29 10.67
N GLU A 98 0.00 -8.92 10.93
CA GLU A 98 0.17 -9.91 12.00
C GLU A 98 -0.10 -9.30 13.38
N ASN A 99 0.30 -8.05 13.58
CA ASN A 99 0.13 -7.33 14.85
C ASN A 99 -1.16 -6.49 14.92
N ASN A 100 -2.05 -6.57 13.93
CA ASN A 100 -3.30 -5.80 13.85
C ASN A 100 -3.09 -4.26 13.90
N TRP A 101 -2.00 -3.76 13.33
CA TRP A 101 -1.72 -2.33 13.26
C TRP A 101 -2.42 -1.65 12.09
N VAL A 102 -2.88 -2.42 11.11
CA VAL A 102 -3.66 -1.90 9.97
C VAL A 102 -5.12 -1.80 10.40
N THR A 103 -5.54 -0.60 10.77
CA THR A 103 -6.87 -0.32 11.29
C THR A 103 -7.58 0.75 10.46
N PRO A 104 -8.93 0.74 10.40
CA PRO A 104 -9.70 1.78 9.73
C PRO A 104 -9.43 3.18 10.32
N GLN A 105 -9.21 4.16 9.45
CA GLN A 105 -9.06 5.57 9.83
C GLN A 105 -10.34 6.34 9.48
N VAL A 106 -11.28 6.35 10.40
CA VAL A 106 -12.56 7.01 10.19
C VAL A 106 -12.47 8.49 10.57
N SER A 107 -12.76 9.39 9.62
CA SER A 107 -12.81 10.84 9.91
C SER A 107 -13.99 11.19 10.82
N THR A 108 -13.72 11.95 11.86
CA THR A 108 -14.74 12.54 12.73
C THR A 108 -15.37 13.79 12.10
N ASN A 109 -14.64 14.46 11.21
CA ASN A 109 -15.09 15.68 10.55
C ASN A 109 -15.68 15.36 9.18
N LYS A 110 -17.00 15.48 9.03
CA LYS A 110 -17.69 15.24 7.76
C LYS A 110 -17.82 16.52 6.96
N THR A 111 -17.42 16.45 5.67
CA THR A 111 -17.47 17.61 4.77
C THR A 111 -18.82 17.79 4.10
N GLY A 112 -19.69 16.77 4.13
CA GLY A 112 -20.97 16.74 3.44
C GLY A 112 -20.88 16.58 1.91
N LYS A 113 -19.67 16.50 1.34
CA LYS A 113 -19.47 16.31 -0.10
C LYS A 113 -19.64 14.84 -0.47
N ASN A 114 -20.33 14.57 -1.58
CA ASN A 114 -20.51 13.25 -2.16
C ASN A 114 -19.59 13.10 -3.37
N ILE A 115 -18.79 12.04 -3.40
CA ILE A 115 -17.81 11.76 -4.45
C ILE A 115 -18.05 10.35 -4.98
N ALA A 116 -18.18 10.23 -6.31
CA ALA A 116 -18.25 8.95 -7.00
C ALA A 116 -16.90 8.63 -7.64
N ILE A 117 -16.43 7.41 -7.43
CA ILE A 117 -15.21 6.88 -8.05
C ILE A 117 -15.59 5.71 -8.93
N VAL A 118 -15.18 5.74 -10.18
CA VAL A 118 -15.46 4.68 -11.15
C VAL A 118 -14.29 3.73 -11.25
N GLY A 119 -14.52 2.49 -10.85
CA GLY A 119 -13.54 1.42 -10.83
C GLY A 119 -12.89 1.19 -9.46
N SER A 120 -12.75 -0.07 -9.08
CA SER A 120 -12.16 -0.51 -7.82
C SER A 120 -10.77 -1.13 -7.98
N GLY A 121 -10.04 -0.75 -9.03
CA GLY A 121 -8.61 -1.06 -9.14
C GLY A 121 -7.79 -0.30 -8.08
N PRO A 122 -6.47 -0.55 -7.98
CA PRO A 122 -5.64 0.04 -6.92
C PRO A 122 -5.71 1.57 -6.89
N ALA A 123 -5.73 2.23 -8.04
CA ALA A 123 -5.84 3.69 -8.10
C ALA A 123 -7.18 4.21 -7.57
N GLY A 124 -8.30 3.57 -7.96
CA GLY A 124 -9.64 3.94 -7.48
C GLY A 124 -9.78 3.71 -5.99
N LEU A 125 -9.27 2.58 -5.49
CA LEU A 125 -9.29 2.27 -4.06
C LEU A 125 -8.42 3.25 -3.25
N ALA A 126 -7.24 3.64 -3.73
CA ALA A 126 -6.38 4.62 -3.07
C ALA A 126 -7.06 6.00 -3.00
N ALA A 127 -7.66 6.45 -4.10
CA ALA A 127 -8.40 7.69 -4.12
C ALA A 127 -9.60 7.64 -3.15
N ALA A 128 -10.34 6.52 -3.14
CA ALA A 128 -11.46 6.32 -2.23
C ALA A 128 -11.05 6.43 -0.77
N GLN A 129 -9.95 5.76 -0.40
CA GLN A 129 -9.44 5.79 0.97
C GLN A 129 -9.04 7.20 1.39
N GLN A 130 -8.23 7.89 0.59
CA GLN A 130 -7.78 9.24 0.93
C GLN A 130 -8.94 10.23 1.07
N LEU A 131 -9.91 10.17 0.17
CA LEU A 131 -11.08 11.04 0.21
C LEU A 131 -12.00 10.72 1.41
N ALA A 132 -12.15 9.45 1.76
CA ALA A 132 -12.92 9.04 2.94
C ALA A 132 -12.24 9.50 4.24
N ARG A 133 -10.90 9.38 4.35
CA ARG A 133 -10.12 9.86 5.50
C ARG A 133 -10.21 11.37 5.71
N VAL A 134 -10.39 12.14 4.63
CA VAL A 134 -10.65 13.59 4.70
C VAL A 134 -12.09 13.91 5.13
N GLY A 135 -12.98 12.92 5.13
CA GLY A 135 -14.37 13.05 5.61
C GLY A 135 -15.40 13.26 4.52
N HIS A 136 -15.08 12.98 3.26
CA HIS A 136 -16.07 12.97 2.18
C HIS A 136 -16.92 11.69 2.22
N ASN A 137 -18.15 11.77 1.71
CA ASN A 137 -18.97 10.60 1.43
C ASN A 137 -18.51 10.02 0.08
N VAL A 138 -17.87 8.84 0.09
CA VAL A 138 -17.30 8.25 -1.12
C VAL A 138 -18.11 7.04 -1.53
N THR A 139 -18.47 6.96 -2.81
CA THR A 139 -19.11 5.80 -3.44
C THR A 139 -18.19 5.26 -4.53
N VAL A 140 -17.83 3.99 -4.45
CA VAL A 140 -17.03 3.30 -5.49
C VAL A 140 -17.97 2.47 -6.36
N LEU A 141 -17.93 2.73 -7.66
CA LEU A 141 -18.72 2.02 -8.68
C LEU A 141 -17.80 0.97 -9.36
N GLU A 142 -18.17 -0.30 -9.28
CA GLU A 142 -17.41 -1.40 -9.88
C GLU A 142 -18.32 -2.18 -10.82
N LYS A 143 -17.86 -2.43 -12.06
CA LYS A 143 -18.60 -3.20 -13.06
C LYS A 143 -18.49 -4.72 -12.88
N SER A 144 -17.43 -5.18 -12.20
CA SER A 144 -17.18 -6.61 -11.98
C SER A 144 -17.88 -7.08 -10.70
N ASP A 145 -18.02 -8.38 -10.51
CA ASP A 145 -18.65 -9.00 -9.34
C ASP A 145 -17.86 -8.81 -8.03
N ARG A 146 -16.57 -8.43 -8.13
CA ARG A 146 -15.69 -8.21 -6.98
C ARG A 146 -14.74 -7.04 -7.21
N ILE A 147 -14.33 -6.40 -6.10
CA ILE A 147 -13.34 -5.32 -6.10
C ILE A 147 -11.94 -5.83 -6.41
N GLY A 148 -11.05 -4.92 -6.82
CA GLY A 148 -9.63 -5.15 -7.02
C GLY A 148 -9.14 -5.00 -8.47
N GLY A 149 -10.05 -4.92 -9.44
CA GLY A 149 -9.68 -4.73 -10.84
C GLY A 149 -8.64 -5.75 -11.31
N LEU A 150 -7.58 -5.33 -11.98
CA LEU A 150 -6.51 -6.20 -12.47
C LEU A 150 -5.73 -6.92 -11.36
N LEU A 151 -5.73 -6.42 -10.12
CA LEU A 151 -5.14 -7.16 -9.00
C LEU A 151 -5.84 -8.51 -8.79
N ARG A 152 -7.17 -8.52 -8.98
CA ARG A 152 -7.98 -9.72 -8.83
C ARG A 152 -8.03 -10.56 -10.12
N TYR A 153 -8.26 -9.91 -11.25
CA TYR A 153 -8.57 -10.60 -12.52
C TYR A 153 -7.36 -10.75 -13.45
N GLY A 154 -6.25 -10.04 -13.19
CA GLY A 154 -5.07 -10.05 -14.07
C GLY A 154 -3.79 -10.58 -13.42
N ILE A 155 -3.66 -10.52 -12.08
CA ILE A 155 -2.46 -11.00 -11.37
C ILE A 155 -2.66 -12.44 -10.91
N PRO A 156 -1.78 -13.38 -11.25
CA PRO A 156 -1.85 -14.78 -10.78
C PRO A 156 -1.63 -14.89 -9.27
N ASP A 157 -2.26 -15.88 -8.63
CA ASP A 157 -2.19 -16.08 -7.17
C ASP A 157 -0.77 -16.36 -6.67
N PHE A 158 0.08 -17.03 -7.48
CA PHE A 158 1.48 -17.27 -7.11
C PHE A 158 2.32 -15.98 -7.04
N LYS A 159 1.84 -14.86 -7.61
CA LYS A 159 2.44 -13.53 -7.49
C LYS A 159 1.87 -12.73 -6.33
N MET A 160 0.56 -12.83 -6.14
CA MET A 160 -0.17 -12.12 -5.09
C MET A 160 -1.50 -12.83 -4.82
N GLU A 161 -1.63 -13.40 -3.63
CA GLU A 161 -2.83 -14.07 -3.19
C GLU A 161 -3.99 -13.09 -3.03
N LYS A 162 -5.20 -13.49 -3.43
CA LYS A 162 -6.39 -12.61 -3.38
C LYS A 162 -6.84 -12.29 -1.96
N VAL A 163 -6.39 -13.05 -0.97
CA VAL A 163 -6.64 -12.78 0.46
C VAL A 163 -6.23 -11.37 0.86
N HIS A 164 -5.17 -10.81 0.24
CA HIS A 164 -4.73 -9.45 0.52
C HIS A 164 -5.76 -8.39 0.09
N ILE A 165 -6.48 -8.64 -1.02
CA ILE A 165 -7.58 -7.77 -1.45
C ILE A 165 -8.78 -7.91 -0.52
N ASP A 166 -9.06 -9.15 -0.08
CA ASP A 166 -10.21 -9.41 0.78
C ASP A 166 -10.00 -8.86 2.21
N LYS A 167 -8.78 -8.89 2.74
CA LYS A 167 -8.42 -8.22 4.00
C LYS A 167 -8.67 -6.71 3.93
N LEU A 168 -8.24 -6.07 2.85
CA LEU A 168 -8.47 -4.65 2.64
C LEU A 168 -9.96 -4.30 2.55
N LYS A 169 -10.78 -5.13 1.93
CA LYS A 169 -12.23 -4.91 1.87
C LYS A 169 -12.83 -4.69 3.25
N VAL A 170 -12.38 -5.41 4.28
CA VAL A 170 -12.88 -5.26 5.65
C VAL A 170 -12.49 -3.90 6.24
N VAL A 171 -11.25 -3.46 6.06
CA VAL A 171 -10.78 -2.14 6.53
C VAL A 171 -11.51 -1.03 5.81
N TYR A 172 -11.66 -1.14 4.49
CA TYR A 172 -12.33 -0.15 3.65
C TYR A 172 -13.82 0.02 3.93
N SER A 173 -14.56 -1.08 4.15
CA SER A 173 -15.99 -0.98 4.44
C SER A 173 -16.27 -0.21 5.73
N SER A 174 -15.29 -0.13 6.62
CA SER A 174 -15.39 0.66 7.85
C SER A 174 -15.00 2.14 7.65
N GLU A 175 -14.07 2.43 6.72
CA GLU A 175 -13.66 3.81 6.37
C GLU A 175 -14.66 4.46 5.42
N ILE A 176 -15.15 3.73 4.43
CA ILE A 176 -16.21 4.13 3.50
C ILE A 176 -17.55 3.78 4.17
N GLN A 177 -18.12 4.72 4.89
CA GLN A 177 -19.36 4.52 5.67
C GLN A 177 -20.49 4.02 4.78
N ASP A 178 -20.85 2.78 5.00
CA ASP A 178 -21.94 2.05 4.40
C ASP A 178 -21.47 1.02 3.34
N ALA A 179 -21.61 -0.27 3.66
CA ALA A 179 -21.43 -1.35 2.67
C ALA A 179 -22.40 -1.21 1.47
N SER A 180 -23.41 -0.33 1.57
CA SER A 180 -24.29 0.07 0.49
C SER A 180 -23.67 1.07 -0.50
N SER A 181 -22.52 1.70 -0.15
CA SER A 181 -21.83 2.64 -1.03
C SER A 181 -20.86 1.95 -2.00
N LEU A 182 -20.59 0.66 -1.83
CA LEU A 182 -19.90 -0.16 -2.81
C LEU A 182 -20.96 -0.76 -3.75
N LYS A 183 -21.49 0.07 -4.65
CA LYS A 183 -22.47 -0.39 -5.61
C LYS A 183 -21.80 -1.19 -6.71
N MET A 184 -22.05 -2.50 -6.71
CA MET A 184 -21.78 -3.35 -7.85
C MET A 184 -22.79 -2.96 -8.94
N THR A 185 -22.34 -2.37 -10.03
CA THR A 185 -23.21 -2.15 -11.19
C THR A 185 -23.10 -3.39 -12.08
N ASP A 186 -24.22 -4.06 -12.27
CA ASP A 186 -24.33 -5.26 -13.12
C ASP A 186 -24.25 -4.96 -14.64
N GLY A 187 -23.76 -3.79 -15.00
CA GLY A 187 -23.56 -3.40 -16.41
C GLY A 187 -24.81 -3.11 -17.21
N THR A 188 -25.98 -3.07 -16.60
CA THR A 188 -27.27 -2.92 -17.31
C THR A 188 -27.87 -1.51 -17.30
N ASN A 189 -27.24 -0.52 -16.67
CA ASN A 189 -27.71 0.86 -16.67
C ASN A 189 -26.55 1.85 -16.90
N TYR A 190 -26.35 2.22 -18.14
CA TYR A 190 -25.79 3.49 -18.57
C TYR A 190 -26.93 4.39 -19.05
#